data_5e50c0448018f9ecc356a4b4490cffa0
#
_entry.id   5e50c0448018f9ecc356a4b4490cffa0
#
_cell.length_a   1.000
_cell.length_b   1.000
_cell.length_c   1.000
_cell.angle_alpha   90.00
_cell.angle_beta   90.00
_cell.angle_gamma   90.00
#
_symmetry.space_group_name_H-M   'P 1'
#
loop_
_entity.id
_entity.type
_entity.pdbx_description
1 polymer ?
#
loop_
_entity_poly.entity_id
_entity_poly.type
_entity_poly.pdbx_seq_one_letter_code
_entity_poly.pdbx_strand_id
1 'polypeptide(L)' 'MLLVAVDIGNTNVVIGVLDDGHIAGTYRITTKSNHTSDEYGLMITQFLQLSGYTPDDVDDVIISSVVPPLTTVMKTAL' A
#
# COMPACT_ATOMS: atom_id res chain seq x y z
N MET A 1 11.91 -10.74 -6.04
CA MET A 1 10.64 -10.76 -5.32
C MET A 1 10.14 -9.35 -5.14
N LEU A 2 8.95 -9.07 -5.61
CA LEU A 2 8.32 -7.76 -5.46
C LEU A 2 7.43 -7.73 -4.22
N LEU A 3 7.72 -6.78 -3.34
CA LEU A 3 7.06 -6.63 -2.05
C LEU A 3 6.38 -5.26 -1.97
N VAL A 4 5.14 -5.23 -1.51
CA VAL A 4 4.46 -3.99 -1.14
C VAL A 4 4.40 -3.92 0.38
N ALA A 5 4.98 -2.87 0.94
CA ALA A 5 4.97 -2.61 2.38
C ALA A 5 4.05 -1.42 2.66
N VAL A 6 3.07 -1.63 3.52
CA VAL A 6 2.09 -0.59 3.89
C VAL A 6 2.22 -0.31 5.37
N ASP A 7 2.50 0.95 5.72
CA ASP A 7 2.59 1.42 7.10
C ASP A 7 1.47 2.43 7.35
N ILE A 8 0.51 2.05 8.17
CA ILE A 8 -0.68 2.86 8.46
C ILE A 8 -0.48 3.57 9.79
N GLY A 9 -0.17 4.86 9.72
CA GLY A 9 -0.06 5.74 10.88
C GLY A 9 -1.34 6.56 11.09
N ASN A 10 -1.39 7.32 12.18
CA ASN A 10 -2.54 8.17 12.48
C ASN A 10 -2.71 9.33 11.49
N THR A 11 -1.63 9.81 10.92
CA THR A 11 -1.63 10.97 10.03
C THR A 11 -1.42 10.58 8.57
N ASN A 12 -0.55 9.60 8.31
CA ASN A 12 -0.20 9.20 6.96
C ASN A 12 -0.18 7.68 6.82
N VAL A 13 -0.53 7.22 5.62
CA VAL A 13 -0.26 5.86 5.15
C VAL A 13 0.94 5.95 4.21
N VAL A 14 1.99 5.19 4.50
CA VAL A 14 3.19 5.12 3.65
C VAL A 14 3.19 3.78 2.92
N ILE A 15 3.35 3.81 1.60
CA ILE A 15 3.39 2.64 0.75
C ILE A 15 4.77 2.56 0.11
N GLY A 16 5.49 1.48 0.40
CA GLY A 16 6.78 1.19 -0.21
C GLY A 16 6.64 0.05 -1.21
N VAL A 17 7.24 0.24 -2.38
CA VAL A 17 7.37 -0.81 -3.40
C VAL A 17 8.83 -1.22 -3.44
N LEU A 18 9.11 -2.48 -3.09
CA LEU A 18 10.48 -3.00 -2.98
C LEU A 18 10.67 -4.16 -3.96
N ASP A 19 11.74 -4.07 -4.75
CA ASP A 19 12.12 -5.11 -5.69
C ASP A 19 13.48 -5.68 -5.27
N ASP A 20 13.49 -6.95 -4.84
CA ASP A 20 14.67 -7.65 -4.32
C ASP A 20 15.42 -6.85 -3.24
N GLY A 21 14.68 -6.20 -2.34
CA GLY A 21 15.24 -5.39 -1.28
C GLY A 21 15.61 -3.95 -1.67
N HIS A 22 15.45 -3.58 -2.94
CA HIS A 22 15.65 -2.22 -3.41
C HIS A 22 14.33 -1.45 -3.43
N ILE A 23 14.35 -0.20 -2.98
CA ILE A 23 13.17 0.66 -3.00
C ILE A 23 12.93 1.12 -4.44
N ALA A 24 11.85 0.63 -5.05
CA ALA A 24 11.41 1.06 -6.39
C ALA A 24 10.55 2.32 -6.33
N GLY A 25 9.84 2.53 -5.22
CA GLY A 25 9.03 3.72 -5.00
C GLY A 25 8.55 3.81 -3.57
N THR A 26 8.33 5.03 -3.10
CA THR A 26 7.73 5.31 -1.79
C THR A 26 6.67 6.38 -1.97
N TYR A 27 5.48 6.13 -1.46
CA TYR A 27 4.32 7.00 -1.63
C TYR A 27 3.66 7.24 -0.29
N ARG A 28 3.03 8.40 -0.14
CA ARG A 28 2.37 8.81 1.10
C ARG A 28 0.96 9.28 0.80
N ILE A 29 0.02 8.78 1.59
CA ILE A 29 -1.38 9.18 1.51
C ILE A 29 -1.78 9.72 2.88
N THR A 30 -2.63 10.75 2.92
CA THR A 30 -3.24 11.21 4.18
C THR A 30 -4.15 10.11 4.72
N THR A 31 -3.99 9.79 6.01
CA THR A 31 -4.85 8.80 6.66
C THR A 31 -6.26 9.36 6.82
N LYS A 32 -7.24 8.65 6.23
CA LYS A 32 -8.67 8.96 6.36
C LYS A 32 -9.41 7.68 6.69
N SER A 33 -10.14 7.68 7.79
CA SER A 33 -10.90 6.51 8.26
C SER A 33 -12.08 6.17 7.35
N ASN A 34 -12.52 7.09 6.51
CA ASN A 34 -13.65 6.90 5.59
C ASN A 34 -13.25 6.48 4.18
N HIS A 35 -11.98 6.23 3.91
CA HIS A 35 -11.57 5.61 2.65
C HIS A 35 -12.11 4.19 2.55
N THR A 36 -12.64 3.84 1.38
CA THR A 36 -13.08 2.48 1.09
C THR A 36 -11.91 1.61 0.62
N SER A 37 -12.14 0.28 0.63
CA SER A 37 -11.16 -0.65 0.05
C SER A 37 -10.91 -0.39 -1.43
N ASP A 38 -11.94 0.02 -2.18
CA ASP A 38 -11.82 0.35 -3.59
C ASP A 38 -10.91 1.57 -3.80
N GLU A 39 -11.04 2.60 -2.96
CA GLU A 39 -10.19 3.78 -3.02
C GLU A 39 -8.72 3.43 -2.78
N TYR A 40 -8.43 2.64 -1.75
CA TYR A 40 -7.06 2.18 -1.47
C TYR A 40 -6.54 1.29 -2.59
N GLY A 41 -7.36 0.40 -3.12
CA GLY A 41 -6.99 -0.46 -4.25
C GLY A 41 -6.57 0.34 -5.48
N LEU A 42 -7.34 1.37 -5.83
CA LEU A 42 -7.01 2.27 -6.94
C LEU A 42 -5.70 3.01 -6.71
N MET A 43 -5.50 3.57 -5.51
CA MET A 43 -4.27 4.30 -5.17
C MET A 43 -3.04 3.40 -5.26
N ILE A 44 -3.11 2.20 -4.70
CA ILE A 44 -1.99 1.26 -4.70
C ILE A 44 -1.69 0.80 -6.12
N THR A 45 -2.71 0.52 -6.93
CA THR A 45 -2.54 0.16 -8.33
C THR A 45 -1.82 1.27 -9.09
N GLN A 46 -2.20 2.53 -8.88
CA GLN A 46 -1.54 3.68 -9.50
C GLN A 46 -0.08 3.81 -9.06
N PHE A 47 0.21 3.60 -7.77
CA PHE A 47 1.57 3.66 -7.25
C PHE A 47 2.45 2.55 -7.85
N LEU A 48 1.91 1.35 -8.01
CA LEU A 48 2.61 0.26 -8.69
C LEU A 48 2.93 0.64 -10.14
N GLN A 49 1.97 1.19 -10.87
CA GLN A 49 2.16 1.63 -12.25
C GLN A 49 3.24 2.72 -12.35
N LEU A 50 3.23 3.69 -11.44
CA LEU A 50 4.27 4.73 -11.38
C LEU A 50 5.66 4.15 -11.10
N SER A 51 5.73 3.05 -10.38
CA SER A 51 6.98 2.33 -10.09
C SER A 51 7.38 1.36 -11.20
N GLY A 52 6.56 1.20 -12.23
CA GLY A 52 6.84 0.32 -13.37
C GLY A 52 6.32 -1.11 -13.22
N TYR A 53 5.37 -1.34 -12.32
CA TYR A 53 4.82 -2.68 -12.04
C TYR A 53 3.30 -2.72 -12.19
N THR A 54 2.75 -3.95 -12.18
CA THR A 54 1.32 -4.20 -12.14
C THR A 54 0.97 -4.97 -10.87
N PRO A 55 -0.32 -5.01 -10.45
CA PRO A 55 -0.71 -5.83 -9.29
C PRO A 55 -0.32 -7.31 -9.40
N ASP A 56 -0.29 -7.86 -10.61
CA ASP A 56 0.09 -9.25 -10.86
C ASP A 56 1.57 -9.52 -10.57
N ASP A 57 2.42 -8.50 -10.57
CA ASP A 57 3.85 -8.62 -10.27
C ASP A 57 4.13 -8.77 -8.76
N VAL A 58 3.16 -8.45 -7.91
CA VAL A 58 3.35 -8.43 -6.45
C VAL A 58 3.37 -9.85 -5.90
N ASP A 59 4.47 -10.20 -5.23
CA ASP A 59 4.65 -11.52 -4.62
C ASP A 59 4.14 -11.59 -3.19
N ASP A 60 4.26 -10.49 -2.44
CA ASP A 60 3.80 -10.45 -1.05
C ASP A 60 3.50 -9.03 -0.61
N VAL A 61 2.72 -8.91 0.46
CA VAL A 61 2.30 -7.64 1.06
C VAL A 61 2.51 -7.71 2.57
N ILE A 62 3.14 -6.67 3.13
CA ILE A 62 3.31 -6.51 4.57
C ILE A 62 2.54 -5.27 5.01
N ILE A 63 1.68 -5.43 6.01
CA ILE A 63 0.90 -4.33 6.57
C ILE A 63 1.25 -4.15 8.04
N SER A 64 1.69 -2.93 8.40
CA SER A 64 1.88 -2.48 9.77
C SER A 64 0.87 -1.37 10.05
N SER A 65 0.16 -1.43 11.16
CA SER A 65 -0.91 -0.47 11.43
C SER A 65 -1.05 -0.14 12.92
N VAL A 66 -1.27 1.15 13.19
CA VAL A 66 -1.74 1.63 14.49
C VAL A 66 -3.21 2.07 14.44
N VAL A 67 -3.88 1.82 13.31
CA VAL A 67 -5.30 2.17 13.07
C VAL A 67 -6.04 0.89 12.64
N PRO A 68 -6.48 0.04 13.61
CA PRO A 68 -7.06 -1.27 13.30
C PRO A 68 -8.22 -1.27 12.29
N PRO A 69 -9.16 -0.32 12.31
CA PRO A 69 -10.24 -0.29 11.30
C PRO A 69 -9.71 -0.19 9.86
N LEU A 70 -8.63 0.57 9.64
CA LEU A 70 -8.03 0.71 8.32
C LEU A 70 -7.23 -0.53 7.91
N THR A 71 -6.75 -1.30 8.85
CA THR A 71 -6.05 -2.56 8.55
C THR A 71 -6.98 -3.51 7.80
N THR A 72 -8.21 -3.68 8.24
CA THR A 72 -9.20 -4.52 7.58
C THR A 72 -9.54 -4.00 6.17
N VAL A 73 -9.76 -2.70 6.04
CA VAL A 73 -10.02 -2.06 4.74
C VAL A 73 -8.86 -2.27 3.78
N MET A 74 -7.63 -2.09 4.25
CA MET A 74 -6.42 -2.25 3.44
C MET A 74 -6.21 -3.69 3.00
N LYS A 75 -6.45 -4.66 3.88
CA LYS A 75 -6.36 -6.10 3.54
C LYS A 75 -7.35 -6.48 2.45
N THR A 76 -8.55 -5.92 2.48
CA THR A 76 -9.56 -6.15 1.45
C THR A 76 -9.14 -5.54 0.11
N ALA A 77 -8.47 -4.37 0.13
CA ALA A 77 -7.98 -3.68 -1.07
C ALA A 77 -6.85 -4.44 -1.76
N LEU A 78 -6.08 -5.16 -1.00
CA LEU A 78 -4.89 -5.90 -1.46
C LEU A 78 -5.19 -7.38 -1.68
#